data_3a9656bac06cbc6d79675751e1083c82
#
_entry.id   3a9656bac06cbc6d79675751e1083c82
#
_cell.length_a   1.000
_cell.length_b   1.000
_cell.length_c   1.000
_cell.angle_alpha   90.00
_cell.angle_beta   90.00
_cell.angle_gamma   90.00
#
_symmetry.space_group_name_H-M   'P 1'
#
loop_
_entity.id
_entity.type
_entity.pdbx_description
1 polymer ?
#
loop_
_entity_poly.entity_id
_entity_poly.type
_entity_poly.pdbx_seq_one_letter_code
_entity_poly.pdbx_strand_id
1 'polypeptide(L)'
;MIIASSRKLPLERFTAMAVAFPFDESHRLRRLKMFGILDTPAEEHFDAITRVAANLLQAPIALLNFIDETREWCKSAWGMEPRSVKREESLCAQALLTNDFLVIPDATADEEFRTHPQVVGERNVVFYVGAVLKASDGTALGTLCVIAHEPRNLSESERATLKTLAEHAVLHLEKRQASAELLEMRRRLDEAEHHQEEFLAMLAHELRAPLAPIQTGIAILDRPEATDADRAWAREIVRRHVGQMGHIVDDLLSTSLATTGVMQLNLEPVAVKKLIETAIELANAAIVERGHKVSTSVSDSLYASADLTQSSIVVANVIENAALYTPENGRIHLTAEGDDLNVFIRVADNGIGIAPEEIDEIFQLFKQGKRPLARSVGGMGLGLTLARKLAELHGGTLVARSEGVGRGSEFTLTLRRATPQDMPATARVEVAASTTPMSILIAEDNHDTADALALYLQLSGNIVRVAYSAAEALTIAKEWRPEVVLSDIGLPDMDGYALIRALRGLEGLANTTFVAITGYASDSDKIAAMEAGFDAHMTKPVDATSLEALLQRALALNNPEH
;
A
#
# COMPACT_ATOMS: atom_id res chain seq x y z
N MET A 1 15.48 -54.62 30.30
CA MET A 1 16.58 -54.32 31.28
C MET A 1 17.51 -53.32 30.58
N ILE A 2 17.19 -52.03 30.68
CA ILE A 2 18.11 -50.91 30.42
C ILE A 2 17.79 -49.87 31.45
N ILE A 3 18.70 -49.77 32.42
CA ILE A 3 18.65 -48.85 33.57
C ILE A 3 19.15 -47.49 33.03
N ALA A 4 18.25 -46.48 32.95
CA ALA A 4 18.63 -45.12 32.62
C ALA A 4 19.35 -44.49 33.82
N SER A 5 20.63 -44.20 33.64
CA SER A 5 21.54 -43.55 34.57
C SER A 5 21.08 -42.12 34.89
N SER A 6 20.61 -41.91 36.10
CA SER A 6 20.43 -40.59 36.73
C SER A 6 21.80 -39.94 36.97
N ARG A 7 22.12 -38.92 36.18
CA ARG A 7 23.28 -38.05 36.47
C ARG A 7 22.97 -37.17 37.67
N LYS A 8 23.64 -37.42 38.79
CA LYS A 8 23.71 -36.56 39.98
C LYS A 8 24.43 -35.27 39.60
N LEU A 9 23.77 -34.12 39.77
CA LEU A 9 24.38 -32.78 39.71
C LEU A 9 24.88 -32.40 41.12
N PRO A 10 26.06 -31.77 41.27
CA PRO A 10 26.66 -31.49 42.56
C PRO A 10 25.98 -30.32 43.31
N LEU A 11 25.98 -30.41 44.63
CA LEU A 11 25.32 -29.57 45.66
C LEU A 11 25.80 -28.08 45.77
N GLU A 12 26.73 -27.60 44.93
CA GLU A 12 27.36 -26.28 45.16
C GLU A 12 26.73 -25.11 44.34
N ARG A 13 25.49 -25.21 43.85
CA ARG A 13 24.91 -24.20 42.94
C ARG A 13 23.77 -23.36 43.50
N PHE A 14 23.59 -23.29 44.82
CA PHE A 14 22.49 -22.49 45.41
C PHE A 14 22.85 -21.06 45.81
N THR A 15 24.02 -20.54 45.43
CA THR A 15 24.35 -19.12 45.61
C THR A 15 24.51 -18.46 44.24
N ALA A 16 23.51 -17.65 43.84
CA ALA A 16 23.57 -16.61 42.81
C ALA A 16 24.20 -17.02 41.48
N MET A 17 23.73 -18.10 40.82
CA MET A 17 24.00 -18.33 39.40
C MET A 17 22.68 -18.39 38.64
N ALA A 18 22.56 -17.56 37.59
CA ALA A 18 21.54 -17.71 36.58
C ALA A 18 21.59 -19.16 36.06
N VAL A 19 20.58 -19.98 36.42
CA VAL A 19 20.47 -21.37 35.96
C VAL A 19 20.39 -21.30 34.44
N ALA A 20 21.47 -21.76 33.76
CA ALA A 20 21.44 -21.88 32.31
C ALA A 20 20.42 -22.95 31.94
N PHE A 21 19.28 -22.53 31.40
CA PHE A 21 18.26 -23.45 30.90
C PHE A 21 18.79 -24.23 29.70
N PRO A 22 18.42 -25.51 29.55
CA PRO A 22 18.82 -26.31 28.39
C PRO A 22 18.12 -25.89 27.07
N PHE A 23 17.42 -24.76 27.08
CA PHE A 23 16.65 -24.21 25.97
C PHE A 23 16.88 -22.69 25.86
N ASP A 24 16.55 -22.11 24.70
CA ASP A 24 16.59 -20.66 24.48
C ASP A 24 15.50 -19.96 25.32
N GLU A 25 15.93 -19.40 26.45
CA GLU A 25 15.05 -18.70 27.39
C GLU A 25 14.39 -17.46 26.74
N SER A 26 15.08 -16.77 25.84
CA SER A 26 14.53 -15.63 25.13
C SER A 26 13.39 -16.05 24.20
N HIS A 27 13.55 -17.19 23.52
CA HIS A 27 12.49 -17.78 22.70
C HIS A 27 11.28 -18.20 23.56
N ARG A 28 11.53 -18.89 24.67
CA ARG A 28 10.49 -19.33 25.61
C ARG A 28 9.65 -18.15 26.13
N LEU A 29 10.31 -17.08 26.59
CA LEU A 29 9.64 -15.90 27.11
C LEU A 29 8.85 -15.15 26.02
N ARG A 30 9.40 -15.03 24.82
CA ARG A 30 8.64 -14.47 23.67
C ARG A 30 7.38 -15.29 23.41
N ARG A 31 7.51 -16.63 23.38
CA ARG A 31 6.38 -17.53 23.13
C ARG A 31 5.31 -17.40 24.22
N LEU A 32 5.69 -17.34 25.50
CA LEU A 32 4.77 -17.10 26.60
C LEU A 32 4.05 -15.75 26.48
N LYS A 33 4.77 -14.68 26.15
CA LYS A 33 4.20 -13.34 25.94
C LYS A 33 3.19 -13.31 24.77
N MET A 34 3.44 -14.04 23.69
CA MET A 34 2.50 -14.13 22.54
C MET A 34 1.14 -14.72 22.94
N PHE A 35 1.09 -15.63 23.92
CA PHE A 35 -0.19 -16.15 24.42
C PHE A 35 -1.02 -15.12 25.18
N GLY A 36 -0.42 -14.06 25.69
CA GLY A 36 -1.11 -13.01 26.45
C GLY A 36 -1.88 -13.54 27.64
N ILE A 37 -1.35 -14.57 28.32
CA ILE A 37 -2.04 -15.25 29.43
C ILE A 37 -1.71 -14.63 30.78
N LEU A 38 -0.52 -14.05 30.96
CA LEU A 38 -0.09 -13.46 32.21
C LEU A 38 -0.99 -12.30 32.61
N ASP A 39 -1.24 -12.20 33.94
CA ASP A 39 -2.04 -11.15 34.57
C ASP A 39 -3.50 -11.06 34.05
N THR A 40 -4.01 -12.17 33.49
CA THR A 40 -5.41 -12.28 33.03
C THR A 40 -6.32 -12.77 34.15
N PRO A 41 -7.63 -12.43 34.14
CA PRO A 41 -8.62 -12.95 35.09
C PRO A 41 -8.71 -14.48 35.11
N ALA A 42 -9.32 -15.05 36.14
CA ALA A 42 -9.64 -16.47 36.22
C ALA A 42 -10.52 -16.90 35.03
N GLU A 43 -10.32 -18.13 34.56
CA GLU A 43 -11.08 -18.72 33.46
C GLU A 43 -11.51 -20.13 33.81
N GLU A 44 -12.81 -20.44 33.73
CA GLU A 44 -13.42 -21.71 34.19
C GLU A 44 -12.74 -22.95 33.58
N HIS A 45 -12.22 -22.85 32.36
CA HIS A 45 -11.52 -23.97 31.71
C HIS A 45 -10.25 -24.38 32.48
N PHE A 46 -9.46 -23.41 32.92
CA PHE A 46 -8.24 -23.68 33.69
C PHE A 46 -8.60 -24.12 35.14
N ASP A 47 -9.65 -23.53 35.70
CA ASP A 47 -10.13 -23.90 37.04
C ASP A 47 -10.72 -25.33 37.04
N ALA A 48 -11.37 -25.75 35.97
CA ALA A 48 -11.80 -27.14 35.84
C ALA A 48 -10.63 -28.13 35.78
N ILE A 49 -9.53 -27.77 35.08
CA ILE A 49 -8.33 -28.63 35.00
C ILE A 49 -7.67 -28.78 36.36
N THR A 50 -7.47 -27.71 37.14
CA THR A 50 -6.87 -27.78 38.47
C THR A 50 -7.76 -28.55 39.44
N ARG A 51 -9.08 -28.37 39.39
CA ARG A 51 -10.06 -29.11 40.17
C ARG A 51 -10.01 -30.62 39.87
N VAL A 52 -9.95 -31.00 38.58
CA VAL A 52 -9.86 -32.41 38.21
C VAL A 52 -8.53 -33.02 38.65
N ALA A 53 -7.41 -32.29 38.50
CA ALA A 53 -6.09 -32.75 38.91
C ALA A 53 -6.03 -33.01 40.45
N ALA A 54 -6.59 -32.09 41.24
CA ALA A 54 -6.68 -32.26 42.71
C ALA A 54 -7.53 -33.49 43.10
N ASN A 55 -8.70 -33.64 42.51
CA ASN A 55 -9.60 -34.75 42.78
C ASN A 55 -9.01 -36.09 42.34
N LEU A 56 -8.35 -36.14 41.18
CA LEU A 56 -7.70 -37.35 40.68
C LEU A 56 -6.67 -37.90 41.65
N LEU A 57 -5.82 -37.00 42.17
CA LEU A 57 -4.78 -37.38 43.14
C LEU A 57 -5.27 -37.30 44.59
N GLN A 58 -6.53 -36.99 44.86
CA GLN A 58 -7.05 -36.76 46.21
C GLN A 58 -6.10 -35.86 47.05
N ALA A 59 -5.58 -34.82 46.39
CA ALA A 59 -4.61 -33.90 46.95
C ALA A 59 -5.27 -32.58 47.34
N PRO A 60 -4.80 -31.93 48.43
CA PRO A 60 -5.40 -30.69 48.90
C PRO A 60 -5.17 -29.51 47.95
N ILE A 61 -4.10 -29.51 47.15
CA ILE A 61 -3.72 -28.37 46.32
C ILE A 61 -3.37 -28.83 44.92
N ALA A 62 -3.90 -28.11 43.92
CA ALA A 62 -3.46 -28.20 42.53
C ALA A 62 -3.40 -26.80 41.91
N LEU A 63 -2.34 -26.53 41.16
CA LEU A 63 -2.07 -25.21 40.60
C LEU A 63 -1.73 -25.35 39.10
N LEU A 64 -2.16 -24.38 38.31
CA LEU A 64 -1.72 -24.21 36.94
C LEU A 64 -0.92 -22.89 36.88
N ASN A 65 0.38 -23.01 36.65
CA ASN A 65 1.32 -21.92 36.77
C ASN A 65 2.06 -21.70 35.43
N PHE A 66 2.34 -20.44 35.14
CA PHE A 66 3.24 -20.05 34.03
C PHE A 66 4.50 -19.41 34.62
N ILE A 67 5.65 -19.68 34.02
CA ILE A 67 6.94 -19.19 34.49
C ILE A 67 7.39 -18.01 33.64
N ASP A 68 7.30 -16.82 34.23
CA ASP A 68 7.76 -15.56 33.65
C ASP A 68 9.28 -15.36 33.83
N GLU A 69 9.79 -14.21 33.45
CA GLU A 69 11.20 -13.85 33.60
C GLU A 69 11.64 -13.83 35.07
N THR A 70 10.80 -13.29 35.95
CA THR A 70 11.12 -13.07 37.39
C THR A 70 10.25 -13.85 38.36
N ARG A 71 9.14 -14.41 37.91
CA ARG A 71 8.13 -15.02 38.78
C ARG A 71 7.48 -16.27 38.19
N GLU A 72 6.97 -17.10 39.08
CA GLU A 72 5.90 -18.04 38.84
C GLU A 72 4.58 -17.28 39.00
N TRP A 73 3.77 -17.26 37.93
CA TRP A 73 2.44 -16.66 37.96
C TRP A 73 1.37 -17.75 37.91
N CYS A 74 0.46 -17.71 38.89
CA CYS A 74 -0.60 -18.72 39.01
C CYS A 74 -1.85 -18.29 38.25
N LYS A 75 -2.22 -19.04 37.21
CA LYS A 75 -3.42 -18.83 36.40
C LYS A 75 -4.65 -19.40 37.09
N SER A 76 -4.52 -20.57 37.68
CA SER A 76 -5.61 -21.27 38.38
C SER A 76 -5.09 -22.02 39.60
N ALA A 77 -5.85 -21.98 40.67
CA ALA A 77 -5.53 -22.64 41.93
C ALA A 77 -6.75 -23.35 42.50
N TRP A 78 -6.53 -24.58 42.99
CA TRP A 78 -7.48 -25.33 43.81
C TRP A 78 -6.89 -25.57 45.18
N GLY A 79 -7.68 -25.35 46.22
CA GLY A 79 -7.28 -25.57 47.61
C GLY A 79 -6.46 -24.48 48.27
N MET A 80 -6.12 -23.42 47.55
CA MET A 80 -5.46 -22.23 48.07
C MET A 80 -5.75 -21.00 47.20
N GLU A 81 -5.46 -19.81 47.72
CA GLU A 81 -5.53 -18.60 46.91
C GLU A 81 -4.34 -18.51 45.93
N PRO A 82 -4.57 -18.07 44.68
CA PRO A 82 -3.50 -17.87 43.69
C PRO A 82 -2.49 -16.84 44.21
N ARG A 83 -1.20 -17.19 44.19
CA ARG A 83 -0.10 -16.30 44.62
C ARG A 83 1.04 -16.39 43.60
N SER A 84 1.61 -15.24 43.25
CA SER A 84 2.90 -15.23 42.57
C SER A 84 4.03 -15.54 43.52
N VAL A 85 5.00 -16.34 43.04
CA VAL A 85 6.21 -16.72 43.78
C VAL A 85 7.42 -16.25 42.98
N LYS A 86 8.49 -15.86 43.65
CA LYS A 86 9.73 -15.57 42.93
C LYS A 86 10.21 -16.80 42.17
N ARG A 87 10.69 -16.62 40.96
CA ARG A 87 11.14 -17.72 40.10
C ARG A 87 12.20 -18.60 40.78
N GLU A 88 13.10 -18.00 41.53
CA GLU A 88 14.18 -18.67 42.28
C GLU A 88 13.65 -19.58 43.37
N GLU A 89 12.47 -19.30 43.92
CA GLU A 89 11.81 -20.02 44.99
C GLU A 89 10.73 -20.98 44.49
N SER A 90 10.68 -21.23 43.17
CA SER A 90 9.62 -22.00 42.52
C SER A 90 10.05 -23.43 42.19
N LEU A 91 9.36 -24.42 42.73
CA LEU A 91 9.47 -25.84 42.33
C LEU A 91 8.98 -26.03 40.89
N CYS A 92 8.00 -25.23 40.45
CA CYS A 92 7.50 -25.23 39.08
C CYS A 92 8.55 -24.77 38.08
N ALA A 93 9.38 -23.78 38.43
CA ALA A 93 10.50 -23.35 37.58
C ALA A 93 11.57 -24.44 37.46
N GLN A 94 11.80 -25.23 38.50
CA GLN A 94 12.70 -26.38 38.43
C GLN A 94 12.12 -27.51 37.57
N ALA A 95 10.79 -27.70 37.61
CA ALA A 95 10.12 -28.68 36.75
C ALA A 95 10.33 -28.42 35.27
N LEU A 96 10.51 -27.16 34.82
CA LEU A 96 10.81 -26.83 33.42
C LEU A 96 12.17 -27.37 32.95
N LEU A 97 13.09 -27.70 33.89
CA LEU A 97 14.37 -28.31 33.58
C LEU A 97 14.23 -29.80 33.24
N THR A 98 13.09 -30.39 33.55
CA THR A 98 12.78 -31.77 33.25
C THR A 98 12.07 -31.91 31.89
N ASN A 99 12.03 -33.11 31.36
CA ASN A 99 11.41 -33.30 30.06
C ASN A 99 9.88 -33.19 30.16
N ASP A 100 9.23 -33.95 31.03
CA ASP A 100 7.77 -34.01 31.12
C ASP A 100 7.25 -33.77 32.55
N PHE A 101 7.96 -34.29 33.55
CA PHE A 101 7.53 -34.27 34.92
C PHE A 101 8.68 -34.04 35.89
N LEU A 102 8.43 -33.26 36.93
CA LEU A 102 9.17 -33.32 38.19
C LEU A 102 8.29 -34.02 39.24
N VAL A 103 8.76 -35.13 39.78
CA VAL A 103 8.06 -35.87 40.85
C VAL A 103 8.95 -35.95 42.07
N ILE A 104 8.46 -35.47 43.22
CA ILE A 104 9.12 -35.50 44.52
C ILE A 104 8.21 -36.23 45.49
N PRO A 105 8.45 -37.54 45.74
CA PRO A 105 7.58 -38.36 46.60
C PRO A 105 7.56 -37.93 48.06
N ASP A 106 8.70 -37.47 48.58
CA ASP A 106 8.85 -36.90 49.91
C ASP A 106 9.95 -35.84 49.89
N ALA A 107 9.55 -34.59 49.79
CA ALA A 107 10.47 -33.45 49.73
C ALA A 107 11.20 -33.22 51.04
N THR A 108 10.66 -33.70 52.19
CA THR A 108 11.32 -33.55 53.49
C THR A 108 12.46 -34.51 53.70
N ALA A 109 12.42 -35.67 53.06
CA ALA A 109 13.46 -36.69 53.06
C ALA A 109 14.44 -36.57 51.88
N ASP A 110 14.10 -35.76 50.86
CA ASP A 110 14.91 -35.57 49.65
C ASP A 110 16.14 -34.69 49.91
N GLU A 111 17.32 -35.14 49.53
CA GLU A 111 18.58 -34.42 49.76
C GLU A 111 18.62 -33.05 49.07
N GLU A 112 17.96 -32.91 47.93
CA GLU A 112 17.94 -31.69 47.08
C GLU A 112 16.87 -30.70 47.54
N PHE A 113 15.68 -31.21 47.96
CA PHE A 113 14.51 -30.35 48.20
C PHE A 113 14.21 -30.08 49.66
N ARG A 114 14.76 -30.82 50.62
CA ARG A 114 14.45 -30.71 52.05
C ARG A 114 14.68 -29.32 52.68
N THR A 115 15.53 -28.49 52.07
CA THR A 115 15.79 -27.09 52.51
C THR A 115 15.11 -26.05 51.60
N HIS A 116 14.35 -26.49 50.63
CA HIS A 116 13.69 -25.58 49.66
C HIS A 116 12.64 -24.71 50.40
N PRO A 117 12.53 -23.39 50.08
CA PRO A 117 11.62 -22.47 50.75
C PRO A 117 10.15 -22.94 50.77
N GLN A 118 9.68 -23.62 49.74
CA GLN A 118 8.31 -24.14 49.68
C GLN A 118 8.11 -25.40 50.55
N VAL A 119 9.17 -26.12 50.91
CA VAL A 119 9.14 -27.30 51.79
C VAL A 119 9.18 -26.87 53.24
N VAL A 120 10.14 -26.02 53.62
CA VAL A 120 10.31 -25.58 55.01
C VAL A 120 9.42 -24.41 55.42
N GLY A 121 8.80 -23.72 54.45
CA GLY A 121 7.95 -22.54 54.66
C GLY A 121 6.47 -22.86 54.89
N GLU A 122 5.64 -21.83 54.82
CA GLU A 122 4.18 -21.92 55.06
C GLU A 122 3.45 -22.93 54.17
N ARG A 123 3.95 -23.19 52.96
CA ARG A 123 3.32 -24.17 52.04
C ARG A 123 3.48 -25.61 52.48
N ASN A 124 4.49 -25.90 53.31
CA ASN A 124 4.77 -27.22 53.85
C ASN A 124 4.60 -28.37 52.82
N VAL A 125 5.30 -28.22 51.67
CA VAL A 125 5.22 -29.16 50.55
C VAL A 125 5.95 -30.44 50.96
N VAL A 126 5.23 -31.56 51.06
CA VAL A 126 5.82 -32.88 51.30
C VAL A 126 5.86 -33.68 50.00
N PHE A 127 4.72 -33.82 49.34
CA PHE A 127 4.67 -34.40 47.98
C PHE A 127 4.49 -33.31 46.97
N TYR A 128 5.24 -33.41 45.85
CA TYR A 128 5.10 -32.53 44.69
C TYR A 128 5.13 -33.33 43.39
N VAL A 129 4.22 -33.03 42.50
CA VAL A 129 4.32 -33.43 41.08
C VAL A 129 3.98 -32.24 40.20
N GLY A 130 4.84 -31.95 39.23
CA GLY A 130 4.64 -30.92 38.23
C GLY A 130 4.72 -31.51 36.83
N ALA A 131 3.61 -31.49 36.09
CA ALA A 131 3.54 -31.83 34.68
C ALA A 131 3.85 -30.57 33.84
N VAL A 132 4.83 -30.65 33.00
CA VAL A 132 5.28 -29.48 32.17
C VAL A 132 4.26 -29.17 31.09
N LEU A 133 3.84 -27.90 31.00
CA LEU A 133 2.99 -27.38 29.96
C LEU A 133 3.85 -27.07 28.71
N LYS A 134 3.76 -27.89 27.69
CA LYS A 134 4.52 -27.72 26.45
C LYS A 134 3.62 -27.27 25.31
N ALA A 135 3.95 -26.12 24.71
CA ALA A 135 3.32 -25.69 23.46
C ALA A 135 3.58 -26.69 22.32
N SER A 136 2.82 -26.56 21.23
CA SER A 136 2.93 -27.44 20.06
C SER A 136 4.32 -27.45 19.40
N ASP A 137 5.11 -26.39 19.60
CA ASP A 137 6.52 -26.29 19.18
C ASP A 137 7.52 -26.89 20.18
N GLY A 138 7.04 -27.48 21.27
CA GLY A 138 7.85 -28.08 22.33
C GLY A 138 8.31 -27.09 23.40
N THR A 139 7.95 -25.81 23.31
CA THR A 139 8.34 -24.78 24.28
C THR A 139 7.66 -25.00 25.63
N ALA A 140 8.44 -25.11 26.72
CA ALA A 140 7.94 -25.26 28.08
C ALA A 140 7.48 -23.90 28.64
N LEU A 141 6.19 -23.77 28.94
CA LEU A 141 5.57 -22.50 29.35
C LEU A 141 5.37 -22.38 30.87
N GLY A 142 5.15 -23.51 31.51
CA GLY A 142 4.78 -23.59 32.93
C GLY A 142 4.49 -25.02 33.35
N THR A 143 3.69 -25.19 34.41
CA THR A 143 3.35 -26.52 34.94
C THR A 143 1.91 -26.59 35.42
N LEU A 144 1.32 -27.78 35.28
CA LEU A 144 0.20 -28.22 36.10
C LEU A 144 0.79 -29.01 37.27
N CYS A 145 0.74 -28.47 38.49
CA CYS A 145 1.32 -29.12 39.64
C CYS A 145 0.26 -29.51 40.68
N VAL A 146 0.55 -30.60 41.39
CA VAL A 146 -0.25 -31.09 42.53
C VAL A 146 0.66 -31.23 43.74
N ILE A 147 0.17 -30.79 44.88
CA ILE A 147 0.90 -30.72 46.13
C ILE A 147 0.10 -31.43 47.24
N ALA A 148 0.80 -32.23 48.07
CA ALA A 148 0.22 -32.80 49.30
C ALA A 148 1.15 -32.62 50.48
N HIS A 149 0.58 -32.76 51.70
CA HIS A 149 1.29 -32.61 52.96
C HIS A 149 1.70 -33.96 53.58
N GLU A 150 1.60 -35.04 52.80
CA GLU A 150 2.00 -36.39 53.16
C GLU A 150 2.82 -37.00 52.01
N PRO A 151 3.79 -37.89 52.30
CA PRO A 151 4.56 -38.59 51.30
C PRO A 151 3.67 -39.46 50.43
N ARG A 152 3.96 -39.50 49.11
CA ARG A 152 3.15 -40.21 48.15
C ARG A 152 3.95 -40.69 46.93
N ASN A 153 3.56 -41.83 46.36
CA ASN A 153 4.04 -42.30 45.08
C ASN A 153 3.00 -42.05 44.00
N LEU A 154 3.46 -41.60 42.84
CA LEU A 154 2.61 -41.38 41.65
C LEU A 154 2.53 -42.67 40.85
N SER A 155 1.31 -43.17 40.60
CA SER A 155 1.08 -44.30 39.71
C SER A 155 1.19 -43.93 38.22
N GLU A 156 1.44 -44.91 37.35
CA GLU A 156 1.51 -44.66 35.90
C GLU A 156 0.19 -44.12 35.32
N SER A 157 -0.95 -44.56 35.88
CA SER A 157 -2.28 -44.07 35.48
C SER A 157 -2.48 -42.60 35.84
N GLU A 158 -2.09 -42.21 37.06
CA GLU A 158 -2.15 -40.80 37.53
C GLU A 158 -1.23 -39.92 36.70
N ARG A 159 -0.01 -40.41 36.41
CA ARG A 159 0.96 -39.72 35.56
C ARG A 159 0.40 -39.48 34.14
N ALA A 160 -0.18 -40.52 33.52
CA ALA A 160 -0.78 -40.41 32.18
C ALA A 160 -1.93 -39.39 32.17
N THR A 161 -2.79 -39.41 33.19
CA THR A 161 -3.92 -38.48 33.29
C THR A 161 -3.47 -37.03 33.51
N LEU A 162 -2.47 -36.80 34.41
CA LEU A 162 -1.90 -35.47 34.57
C LEU A 162 -1.26 -34.92 33.31
N LYS A 163 -0.59 -35.79 32.53
CA LYS A 163 -0.07 -35.41 31.22
C LYS A 163 -1.17 -34.93 30.28
N THR A 164 -2.24 -35.72 30.16
CA THR A 164 -3.40 -35.36 29.35
C THR A 164 -4.02 -34.03 29.81
N LEU A 165 -4.16 -33.79 31.11
CA LEU A 165 -4.66 -32.52 31.65
C LEU A 165 -3.74 -31.34 31.29
N ALA A 166 -2.42 -31.52 31.38
CA ALA A 166 -1.43 -30.51 31.00
C ALA A 166 -1.52 -30.19 29.50
N GLU A 167 -1.65 -31.23 28.66
CA GLU A 167 -1.86 -31.07 27.19
C GLU A 167 -3.18 -30.34 26.90
N HIS A 168 -4.25 -30.63 27.62
CA HIS A 168 -5.52 -29.90 27.49
C HIS A 168 -5.40 -28.42 27.91
N ALA A 169 -4.64 -28.11 28.96
CA ALA A 169 -4.38 -26.73 29.35
C ALA A 169 -3.68 -25.95 28.23
N VAL A 170 -2.69 -26.56 27.59
CA VAL A 170 -1.97 -25.96 26.48
C VAL A 170 -2.90 -25.81 25.25
N LEU A 171 -3.69 -26.82 24.94
CA LEU A 171 -4.65 -26.76 23.84
C LEU A 171 -5.65 -25.60 24.01
N HIS A 172 -6.15 -25.36 25.24
CA HIS A 172 -6.99 -24.21 25.54
C HIS A 172 -6.27 -22.89 25.35
N LEU A 173 -5.00 -22.81 25.74
CA LEU A 173 -4.16 -21.63 25.55
C LEU A 173 -3.96 -21.30 24.08
N GLU A 174 -3.61 -22.30 23.25
CA GLU A 174 -3.43 -22.17 21.81
C GLU A 174 -4.73 -21.79 21.08
N LYS A 175 -5.84 -22.42 21.46
CA LYS A 175 -7.16 -22.08 20.93
C LYS A 175 -7.55 -20.63 21.24
N ARG A 176 -7.26 -20.14 22.45
CA ARG A 176 -7.53 -18.76 22.86
C ARG A 176 -6.74 -17.78 21.99
N GLN A 177 -5.46 -18.04 21.75
CA GLN A 177 -4.61 -17.23 20.88
C GLN A 177 -5.14 -17.21 19.44
N ALA A 178 -5.39 -18.39 18.87
CA ALA A 178 -5.91 -18.49 17.49
C ALA A 178 -7.27 -17.79 17.31
N SER A 179 -8.14 -17.85 18.32
CA SER A 179 -9.43 -17.14 18.29
C SER A 179 -9.27 -15.63 18.33
N ALA A 180 -8.31 -15.11 19.11
CA ALA A 180 -8.02 -13.69 19.17
C ALA A 180 -7.42 -13.17 17.83
N GLU A 181 -6.51 -13.93 17.24
CA GLU A 181 -5.92 -13.62 15.93
C GLU A 181 -6.99 -13.61 14.82
N LEU A 182 -7.88 -14.60 14.83
CA LEU A 182 -8.99 -14.68 13.85
C LEU A 182 -9.94 -13.49 13.96
N LEU A 183 -10.30 -13.08 15.18
CA LEU A 183 -11.14 -11.91 15.42
C LEU A 183 -10.49 -10.63 14.89
N GLU A 184 -9.20 -10.45 15.12
CA GLU A 184 -8.46 -9.29 14.63
C GLU A 184 -8.36 -9.29 13.10
N MET A 185 -8.09 -10.46 12.47
CA MET A 185 -8.08 -10.58 11.02
C MET A 185 -9.45 -10.26 10.41
N ARG A 186 -10.52 -10.77 11.05
CA ARG A 186 -11.89 -10.49 10.60
C ARG A 186 -12.22 -9.00 10.68
N ARG A 187 -11.86 -8.34 11.79
CA ARG A 187 -12.07 -6.90 11.94
C ARG A 187 -11.37 -6.10 10.84
N ARG A 188 -10.11 -6.46 10.51
CA ARG A 188 -9.37 -5.80 9.42
C ARG A 188 -10.00 -6.04 8.05
N LEU A 189 -10.56 -7.24 7.84
CA LEU A 189 -11.27 -7.53 6.59
C LEU A 189 -12.56 -6.73 6.48
N ASP A 190 -13.38 -6.71 7.53
CA ASP A 190 -14.63 -5.94 7.56
C ASP A 190 -14.36 -4.43 7.35
N GLU A 191 -13.28 -3.89 7.92
CA GLU A 191 -12.85 -2.50 7.70
C GLU A 191 -12.42 -2.25 6.25
N ALA A 192 -11.67 -3.18 5.65
CA ALA A 192 -11.25 -3.06 4.25
C ALA A 192 -12.43 -3.15 3.27
N GLU A 193 -13.39 -4.07 3.52
CA GLU A 193 -14.61 -4.19 2.72
C GLU A 193 -15.45 -2.90 2.81
N HIS A 194 -15.62 -2.35 4.01
CA HIS A 194 -16.37 -1.10 4.20
C HIS A 194 -15.74 0.07 3.43
N HIS A 195 -14.42 0.23 3.51
CA HIS A 195 -13.71 1.25 2.73
C HIS A 195 -13.87 1.05 1.22
N GLN A 196 -13.90 -0.21 0.75
CA GLN A 196 -14.13 -0.51 -0.66
C GLN A 196 -15.55 -0.14 -1.12
N GLU A 197 -16.57 -0.41 -0.29
CA GLU A 197 -17.96 -0.02 -0.59
C GLU A 197 -18.13 1.51 -0.64
N GLU A 198 -17.56 2.23 0.34
CA GLU A 198 -17.55 3.70 0.34
C GLU A 198 -16.90 4.27 -0.92
N PHE A 199 -15.77 3.67 -1.34
CA PHE A 199 -15.08 4.03 -2.57
C PHE A 199 -15.97 3.90 -3.80
N LEU A 200 -16.59 2.73 -4.00
CA LEU A 200 -17.46 2.49 -5.15
C LEU A 200 -18.66 3.43 -5.18
N ALA A 201 -19.25 3.70 -4.01
CA ALA A 201 -20.39 4.64 -3.89
C ALA A 201 -19.97 6.07 -4.26
N MET A 202 -18.81 6.53 -3.81
CA MET A 202 -18.26 7.84 -4.13
C MET A 202 -17.92 7.95 -5.62
N LEU A 203 -17.24 6.95 -6.19
CA LEU A 203 -16.96 6.91 -7.63
C LEU A 203 -18.22 7.04 -8.48
N ALA A 204 -19.26 6.28 -8.14
CA ALA A 204 -20.53 6.37 -8.85
C ALA A 204 -21.14 7.78 -8.76
N HIS A 205 -20.95 8.47 -7.62
CA HIS A 205 -21.41 9.84 -7.45
C HIS A 205 -20.61 10.84 -8.31
N GLU A 206 -19.28 10.77 -8.24
CA GLU A 206 -18.38 11.69 -8.95
C GLU A 206 -18.42 11.50 -10.48
N LEU A 207 -18.65 10.27 -10.97
CA LEU A 207 -18.89 10.03 -12.40
C LEU A 207 -20.28 10.47 -12.86
N ARG A 208 -21.30 10.40 -12.00
CA ARG A 208 -22.66 10.84 -12.34
C ARG A 208 -22.78 12.35 -12.41
N ALA A 209 -22.02 13.08 -11.59
CA ALA A 209 -22.07 14.54 -11.53
C ALA A 209 -21.76 15.23 -12.87
N PRO A 210 -20.67 14.90 -13.62
CA PRO A 210 -20.39 15.49 -14.92
C PRO A 210 -21.29 14.96 -16.04
N LEU A 211 -21.87 13.76 -15.90
CA LEU A 211 -22.75 13.19 -16.94
C LEU A 211 -24.05 14.00 -17.13
N ALA A 212 -24.63 14.52 -16.08
CA ALA A 212 -25.89 15.28 -16.19
C ALA A 212 -25.72 16.58 -17.01
N PRO A 213 -24.70 17.44 -16.79
CA PRO A 213 -24.43 18.59 -17.64
C PRO A 213 -24.11 18.21 -19.10
N ILE A 214 -23.38 17.10 -19.34
CA ILE A 214 -23.09 16.60 -20.68
C ILE A 214 -24.39 16.26 -21.41
N GLN A 215 -25.28 15.46 -20.78
CA GLN A 215 -26.57 15.10 -21.37
C GLN A 215 -27.43 16.33 -21.66
N THR A 216 -27.45 17.29 -20.73
CA THR A 216 -28.19 18.55 -20.93
C THR A 216 -27.60 19.38 -22.07
N GLY A 217 -26.26 19.46 -22.16
CA GLY A 217 -25.57 20.15 -23.24
C GLY A 217 -25.88 19.54 -24.61
N ILE A 218 -25.84 18.21 -24.72
CA ILE A 218 -26.22 17.49 -25.96
C ILE A 218 -27.68 17.77 -26.30
N ALA A 219 -28.60 17.70 -25.34
CA ALA A 219 -30.02 18.00 -25.58
C ALA A 219 -30.27 19.44 -26.06
N ILE A 220 -29.42 20.40 -25.68
CA ILE A 220 -29.47 21.77 -26.20
C ILE A 220 -28.96 21.83 -27.64
N LEU A 221 -27.86 21.12 -27.95
CA LEU A 221 -27.31 21.06 -29.30
C LEU A 221 -28.29 20.48 -30.34
N ASP A 222 -29.13 19.55 -29.91
CA ASP A 222 -30.16 18.88 -30.73
C ASP A 222 -31.42 19.72 -30.93
N ARG A 223 -31.60 20.84 -30.20
CA ARG A 223 -32.78 21.67 -30.35
C ARG A 223 -32.69 22.54 -31.61
N PRO A 224 -33.69 22.48 -32.51
CA PRO A 224 -33.73 23.34 -33.70
C PRO A 224 -33.77 24.85 -33.37
N GLU A 225 -34.42 25.22 -32.24
CA GLU A 225 -34.60 26.60 -31.80
C GLU A 225 -33.37 27.19 -31.10
N ALA A 226 -32.33 26.38 -30.82
CA ALA A 226 -31.15 26.86 -30.13
C ALA A 226 -30.40 27.87 -31.01
N THR A 227 -30.03 29.00 -30.45
CA THR A 227 -29.23 30.01 -31.11
C THR A 227 -27.76 29.56 -31.24
N ASP A 228 -26.96 30.21 -32.07
CA ASP A 228 -25.51 29.93 -32.17
C ASP A 228 -24.79 30.16 -30.86
N ALA A 229 -25.24 31.13 -30.06
CA ALA A 229 -24.71 31.38 -28.71
C ALA A 229 -25.04 30.22 -27.75
N ASP A 230 -26.26 29.69 -27.79
CA ASP A 230 -26.66 28.54 -26.97
C ASP A 230 -25.87 27.28 -27.35
N ARG A 231 -25.67 27.07 -28.66
CA ARG A 231 -24.86 25.94 -29.15
C ARG A 231 -23.38 26.06 -28.79
N ALA A 232 -22.81 27.28 -28.84
CA ALA A 232 -21.45 27.51 -28.38
C ALA A 232 -21.27 27.26 -26.91
N TRP A 233 -22.22 27.75 -26.09
CA TRP A 233 -22.24 27.52 -24.63
C TRP A 233 -22.40 26.04 -24.30
N ALA A 234 -23.31 25.32 -24.95
CA ALA A 234 -23.52 23.89 -24.75
C ALA A 234 -22.28 23.06 -25.09
N ARG A 235 -21.60 23.38 -26.23
CA ARG A 235 -20.33 22.73 -26.59
C ARG A 235 -19.25 22.94 -25.54
N GLU A 236 -19.15 24.15 -24.98
CA GLU A 236 -18.18 24.45 -23.94
C GLU A 236 -18.44 23.69 -22.64
N ILE A 237 -19.72 23.56 -22.24
CA ILE A 237 -20.11 22.72 -21.08
C ILE A 237 -19.74 21.27 -21.31
N VAL A 238 -20.11 20.69 -22.47
CA VAL A 238 -19.79 19.30 -22.80
C VAL A 238 -18.28 19.08 -22.77
N ARG A 239 -17.49 19.94 -23.43
CA ARG A 239 -16.02 19.83 -23.44
C ARG A 239 -15.43 19.85 -22.04
N ARG A 240 -15.84 20.80 -21.20
CA ARG A 240 -15.34 20.93 -19.82
C ARG A 240 -15.64 19.70 -18.98
N HIS A 241 -16.86 19.17 -19.04
CA HIS A 241 -17.24 18.01 -18.21
C HIS A 241 -16.71 16.68 -18.76
N VAL A 242 -16.48 16.54 -20.06
CA VAL A 242 -15.76 15.40 -20.64
C VAL A 242 -14.30 15.42 -20.19
N GLY A 243 -13.62 16.57 -20.22
CA GLY A 243 -12.28 16.72 -19.66
C GLY A 243 -12.23 16.36 -18.18
N GLN A 244 -13.19 16.83 -17.38
CA GLN A 244 -13.29 16.46 -15.97
C GLN A 244 -13.43 14.94 -15.76
N MET A 245 -14.23 14.25 -16.58
CA MET A 245 -14.34 12.79 -16.54
C MET A 245 -13.01 12.10 -16.88
N GLY A 246 -12.26 12.61 -17.87
CA GLY A 246 -10.92 12.11 -18.19
C GLY A 246 -9.99 12.17 -16.97
N HIS A 247 -9.90 13.31 -16.31
CA HIS A 247 -9.09 13.46 -15.08
C HIS A 247 -9.51 12.48 -13.96
N ILE A 248 -10.83 12.28 -13.77
CA ILE A 248 -11.32 11.32 -12.77
C ILE A 248 -10.83 9.90 -13.07
N VAL A 249 -10.88 9.48 -14.34
CA VAL A 249 -10.43 8.15 -14.76
C VAL A 249 -8.91 8.01 -14.63
N ASP A 250 -8.15 9.04 -15.00
CA ASP A 250 -6.68 9.04 -14.92
C ASP A 250 -6.20 8.98 -13.46
N ASP A 251 -6.82 9.74 -12.55
CA ASP A 251 -6.54 9.69 -11.11
C ASP A 251 -6.80 8.30 -10.53
N LEU A 252 -7.87 7.66 -10.99
CA LEU A 252 -8.29 6.34 -10.54
C LEU A 252 -7.29 5.25 -10.99
N LEU A 253 -6.91 5.29 -12.27
CA LEU A 253 -5.92 4.38 -12.85
C LEU A 253 -4.57 4.57 -12.17
N SER A 254 -4.10 5.82 -12.03
CA SER A 254 -2.83 6.15 -11.39
C SER A 254 -2.79 5.69 -9.92
N THR A 255 -3.89 5.91 -9.18
CA THR A 255 -4.00 5.46 -7.78
C THR A 255 -4.00 3.93 -7.68
N SER A 256 -4.71 3.24 -8.59
CA SER A 256 -4.74 1.77 -8.66
C SER A 256 -3.36 1.19 -8.96
N LEU A 257 -2.66 1.71 -9.97
CA LEU A 257 -1.33 1.26 -10.37
C LEU A 257 -0.27 1.55 -9.28
N ALA A 258 -0.36 2.70 -8.63
CA ALA A 258 0.54 3.07 -7.54
C ALA A 258 0.35 2.21 -6.29
N THR A 259 -0.90 1.78 -5.98
CA THR A 259 -1.22 0.92 -4.83
C THR A 259 -0.87 -0.55 -5.06
N THR A 260 -0.99 -1.05 -6.28
CA THR A 260 -0.66 -2.44 -6.62
C THR A 260 0.84 -2.68 -6.81
N GLY A 261 1.66 -1.62 -6.80
CA GLY A 261 3.12 -1.71 -6.97
C GLY A 261 3.56 -2.09 -8.39
N VAL A 262 2.66 -2.01 -9.38
CA VAL A 262 2.94 -2.33 -10.79
C VAL A 262 3.57 -1.14 -11.51
N MET A 263 3.42 0.09 -10.97
CA MET A 263 3.96 1.30 -11.58
C MET A 263 5.49 1.31 -11.52
N GLN A 264 6.15 1.33 -12.69
CA GLN A 264 7.58 1.54 -12.81
C GLN A 264 7.86 2.99 -13.17
N LEU A 265 8.80 3.62 -12.46
CA LEU A 265 9.22 5.00 -12.71
C LEU A 265 10.49 5.04 -13.56
N ASN A 266 10.55 5.94 -14.53
CA ASN A 266 11.77 6.24 -15.26
C ASN A 266 12.57 7.34 -14.53
N LEU A 267 13.43 6.93 -13.59
CA LEU A 267 14.23 7.87 -12.80
C LEU A 267 15.41 8.37 -13.61
N GLU A 268 15.40 9.67 -13.94
CA GLU A 268 16.48 10.37 -14.62
C GLU A 268 16.84 11.70 -13.91
N PRO A 269 18.02 12.30 -14.19
CA PRO A 269 18.35 13.62 -13.67
C PRO A 269 17.45 14.69 -14.27
N VAL A 270 16.47 15.18 -13.51
CA VAL A 270 15.50 16.21 -13.90
C VAL A 270 15.88 17.54 -13.29
N ALA A 271 15.92 18.61 -14.11
CA ALA A 271 16.05 19.97 -13.60
C ALA A 271 14.80 20.35 -12.79
N VAL A 272 14.96 20.68 -11.52
CA VAL A 272 13.85 20.99 -10.59
C VAL A 272 13.03 22.17 -11.07
N LYS A 273 13.66 23.15 -11.72
CA LYS A 273 12.98 24.28 -12.36
C LYS A 273 11.99 23.81 -13.43
N LYS A 274 12.40 22.89 -14.31
CA LYS A 274 11.54 22.32 -15.37
C LYS A 274 10.36 21.55 -14.78
N LEU A 275 10.61 20.75 -13.72
CA LEU A 275 9.57 20.04 -13.00
C LEU A 275 8.51 20.99 -12.43
N ILE A 276 8.93 22.07 -11.76
CA ILE A 276 8.02 23.07 -11.19
C ILE A 276 7.27 23.84 -12.29
N GLU A 277 7.92 24.21 -13.38
CA GLU A 277 7.27 24.86 -14.52
C GLU A 277 6.18 23.97 -15.10
N THR A 278 6.47 22.69 -15.35
CA THR A 278 5.48 21.70 -15.85
C THR A 278 4.33 21.54 -14.85
N ALA A 279 4.62 21.46 -13.54
CA ALA A 279 3.57 21.34 -12.53
C ALA A 279 2.65 22.57 -12.47
N ILE A 280 3.18 23.79 -12.64
CA ILE A 280 2.39 25.02 -12.72
C ILE A 280 1.53 25.03 -13.98
N GLU A 281 2.06 24.56 -15.11
CA GLU A 281 1.29 24.43 -16.35
C GLU A 281 0.11 23.47 -16.17
N LEU A 282 0.31 22.31 -15.54
CA LEU A 282 -0.75 21.34 -15.24
C LEU A 282 -1.84 21.95 -14.32
N ALA A 283 -1.46 22.68 -13.27
CA ALA A 283 -2.39 23.28 -12.33
C ALA A 283 -2.93 24.65 -12.78
N ASN A 284 -2.57 25.15 -13.96
CA ASN A 284 -2.87 26.52 -14.41
C ASN A 284 -4.38 26.85 -14.40
N ALA A 285 -5.22 25.90 -14.77
CA ALA A 285 -6.67 26.10 -14.78
C ALA A 285 -7.20 26.49 -13.38
N ALA A 286 -6.80 25.78 -12.33
CA ALA A 286 -7.21 26.02 -10.95
C ALA A 286 -6.65 27.37 -10.42
N ILE A 287 -5.43 27.74 -10.82
CA ILE A 287 -4.79 29.00 -10.46
C ILE A 287 -5.56 30.19 -11.04
N VAL A 288 -5.85 30.14 -12.34
CA VAL A 288 -6.48 31.22 -13.09
C VAL A 288 -7.95 31.41 -12.70
N GLU A 289 -8.69 30.31 -12.52
CA GLU A 289 -10.11 30.35 -12.14
C GLU A 289 -10.35 31.14 -10.85
N ARG A 290 -9.40 31.07 -9.90
CA ARG A 290 -9.50 31.75 -8.60
C ARG A 290 -8.63 33.00 -8.47
N GLY A 291 -7.91 33.38 -9.53
CA GLY A 291 -7.10 34.58 -9.61
C GLY A 291 -5.87 34.57 -8.68
N HIS A 292 -5.31 33.39 -8.37
CA HIS A 292 -4.17 33.28 -7.45
C HIS A 292 -2.87 33.83 -8.03
N LYS A 293 -2.04 34.37 -7.15
CA LYS A 293 -0.68 34.83 -7.49
C LYS A 293 0.31 33.72 -7.13
N VAL A 294 0.89 33.12 -8.16
CA VAL A 294 1.96 32.12 -7.99
C VAL A 294 3.32 32.82 -8.10
N SER A 295 4.25 32.47 -7.21
CA SER A 295 5.64 32.93 -7.24
C SER A 295 6.59 31.77 -6.98
N THR A 296 7.74 31.77 -7.66
CA THR A 296 8.74 30.70 -7.57
C THR A 296 10.10 31.23 -7.15
N SER A 297 10.82 30.46 -6.35
CA SER A 297 12.21 30.72 -5.97
C SER A 297 13.00 29.42 -6.05
N VAL A 298 13.63 29.18 -7.20
CA VAL A 298 14.30 27.91 -7.55
C VAL A 298 15.64 28.19 -8.19
N SER A 299 16.69 27.47 -7.78
CA SER A 299 18.00 27.57 -8.41
C SER A 299 18.06 26.77 -9.71
N ASP A 300 18.63 27.36 -10.77
CA ASP A 300 18.82 26.70 -12.07
C ASP A 300 19.79 25.49 -12.01
N SER A 301 20.60 25.37 -10.97
CA SER A 301 21.60 24.30 -10.79
C SER A 301 21.08 23.10 -10.00
N LEU A 302 19.78 23.05 -9.67
CA LEU A 302 19.21 22.01 -8.82
C LEU A 302 18.59 20.91 -9.69
N TYR A 303 19.08 19.66 -9.48
CA TYR A 303 18.60 18.45 -10.17
C TYR A 303 18.14 17.41 -9.18
N ALA A 304 17.04 16.71 -9.49
CA ALA A 304 16.52 15.59 -8.75
C ALA A 304 16.55 14.30 -9.61
N SER A 305 16.78 13.15 -8.99
CA SER A 305 16.57 11.84 -9.63
C SER A 305 15.08 11.54 -9.58
N ALA A 306 14.38 11.74 -10.69
CA ALA A 306 12.93 11.66 -10.75
C ALA A 306 12.43 11.29 -12.15
N ASP A 307 11.22 10.80 -12.23
CA ASP A 307 10.41 10.78 -13.45
C ASP A 307 9.75 12.16 -13.60
N LEU A 308 10.06 12.89 -14.68
CA LEU A 308 9.57 14.25 -14.87
C LEU A 308 8.03 14.32 -14.87
N THR A 309 7.37 13.41 -15.55
CA THR A 309 5.90 13.39 -15.67
C THR A 309 5.26 13.12 -14.30
N GLN A 310 5.67 12.04 -13.65
CA GLN A 310 5.07 11.62 -12.39
C GLN A 310 5.39 12.57 -11.24
N SER A 311 6.61 13.10 -11.16
CA SER A 311 6.97 14.09 -10.14
C SER A 311 6.30 15.45 -10.36
N SER A 312 6.05 15.85 -11.62
CA SER A 312 5.26 17.06 -11.92
C SER A 312 3.81 16.90 -11.49
N ILE A 313 3.21 15.71 -11.64
CA ILE A 313 1.87 15.39 -11.13
C ILE A 313 1.82 15.51 -9.60
N VAL A 314 2.85 15.06 -8.87
CA VAL A 314 2.92 15.25 -7.40
C VAL A 314 2.81 16.71 -7.03
N VAL A 315 3.62 17.57 -7.65
CA VAL A 315 3.63 19.01 -7.35
C VAL A 315 2.36 19.69 -7.84
N ALA A 316 1.81 19.31 -9.00
CA ALA A 316 0.55 19.83 -9.53
C ALA A 316 -0.62 19.55 -8.58
N ASN A 317 -0.77 18.32 -8.08
CA ASN A 317 -1.78 17.96 -7.08
C ASN A 317 -1.70 18.82 -5.81
N VAL A 318 -0.49 19.15 -5.37
CA VAL A 318 -0.29 20.04 -4.21
C VAL A 318 -0.68 21.48 -4.54
N ILE A 319 -0.34 21.98 -5.74
CA ILE A 319 -0.73 23.33 -6.19
C ILE A 319 -2.25 23.44 -6.34
N GLU A 320 -2.90 22.46 -6.91
CA GLU A 320 -4.37 22.41 -7.06
C GLU A 320 -5.07 22.43 -5.71
N ASN A 321 -4.58 21.66 -4.73
CA ASN A 321 -5.07 21.74 -3.36
C ASN A 321 -4.83 23.14 -2.74
N ALA A 322 -3.65 23.72 -2.91
CA ALA A 322 -3.38 25.08 -2.47
C ALA A 322 -4.34 26.09 -3.12
N ALA A 323 -4.62 25.95 -4.42
CA ALA A 323 -5.59 26.81 -5.13
C ALA A 323 -7.01 26.60 -4.64
N LEU A 324 -7.41 25.36 -4.33
CA LEU A 324 -8.76 25.03 -3.85
C LEU A 324 -9.03 25.60 -2.45
N TYR A 325 -8.06 25.47 -1.54
CA TYR A 325 -8.22 25.84 -0.13
C TYR A 325 -7.74 27.26 0.22
N THR A 326 -7.24 27.98 -0.75
CA THR A 326 -6.88 29.40 -0.59
C THR A 326 -8.05 30.28 -1.07
N PRO A 327 -8.43 31.33 -0.33
CA PRO A 327 -9.43 32.31 -0.78
C PRO A 327 -9.02 32.97 -2.10
N GLU A 328 -10.01 33.38 -2.91
CA GLU A 328 -9.77 34.06 -4.19
C GLU A 328 -8.72 35.20 -4.08
N ASN A 329 -7.90 35.34 -5.12
CA ASN A 329 -6.77 36.27 -5.16
C ASN A 329 -5.68 36.02 -4.10
N GLY A 330 -5.61 34.81 -3.54
CA GLY A 330 -4.59 34.42 -2.58
C GLY A 330 -3.21 34.23 -3.20
N ARG A 331 -2.27 33.76 -2.41
CA ARG A 331 -0.86 33.58 -2.82
C ARG A 331 -0.42 32.15 -2.61
N ILE A 332 0.27 31.63 -3.61
CA ILE A 332 0.94 30.33 -3.58
C ILE A 332 2.41 30.57 -3.89
N HIS A 333 3.28 30.09 -3.04
CA HIS A 333 4.73 30.27 -3.18
C HIS A 333 5.44 28.93 -3.25
N LEU A 334 6.23 28.73 -4.32
CA LEU A 334 7.02 27.53 -4.50
C LEU A 334 8.49 27.84 -4.30
N THR A 335 9.15 27.05 -3.44
CA THR A 335 10.61 27.12 -3.24
C THR A 335 11.23 25.76 -3.46
N ALA A 336 12.48 25.75 -3.93
CA ALA A 336 13.25 24.53 -4.00
C ALA A 336 14.67 24.76 -3.49
N GLU A 337 15.09 23.91 -2.57
CA GLU A 337 16.41 23.90 -1.94
C GLU A 337 16.97 22.48 -1.96
N GLY A 338 18.28 22.32 -1.84
CA GLY A 338 18.91 21.01 -1.79
C GLY A 338 20.04 20.96 -0.78
N ASP A 339 20.18 19.82 -0.13
CA ASP A 339 21.39 19.44 0.60
C ASP A 339 22.27 18.51 -0.26
N ASP A 340 23.22 17.81 0.36
CA ASP A 340 24.13 16.90 -0.36
C ASP A 340 23.43 15.66 -0.94
N LEU A 341 22.29 15.24 -0.37
CA LEU A 341 21.60 13.98 -0.69
C LEU A 341 20.21 14.19 -1.28
N ASN A 342 19.53 15.28 -0.89
CA ASN A 342 18.12 15.48 -1.19
C ASN A 342 17.83 16.85 -1.78
N VAL A 343 16.72 16.93 -2.48
CA VAL A 343 16.06 18.15 -2.94
C VAL A 343 14.73 18.27 -2.22
N PHE A 344 14.43 19.47 -1.73
CA PHE A 344 13.18 19.81 -1.04
C PHE A 344 12.41 20.82 -1.88
N ILE A 345 11.25 20.42 -2.40
CA ILE A 345 10.32 21.29 -3.12
C ILE A 345 9.18 21.61 -2.16
N ARG A 346 9.02 22.89 -1.81
CA ARG A 346 7.98 23.37 -0.89
C ARG A 346 6.94 24.16 -1.65
N VAL A 347 5.68 23.90 -1.37
CA VAL A 347 4.53 24.66 -1.84
C VAL A 347 3.82 25.22 -0.61
N ALA A 348 3.85 26.53 -0.45
CA ALA A 348 3.25 27.24 0.67
C ALA A 348 2.07 28.09 0.18
N ASP A 349 0.94 28.03 0.88
CA ASP A 349 -0.24 28.83 0.63
C ASP A 349 -0.62 29.71 1.84
N ASN A 350 -1.42 30.73 1.61
CA ASN A 350 -2.01 31.55 2.66
C ASN A 350 -3.51 31.25 2.86
N GLY A 351 -3.91 30.01 2.69
CA GLY A 351 -5.27 29.51 2.76
C GLY A 351 -5.82 29.28 4.17
N ILE A 352 -6.84 28.45 4.24
CA ILE A 352 -7.55 28.17 5.49
C ILE A 352 -6.73 27.39 6.53
N GLY A 353 -5.59 26.82 6.15
CA GLY A 353 -4.76 26.00 7.02
C GLY A 353 -5.41 24.65 7.37
N ILE A 354 -4.66 23.82 8.09
CA ILE A 354 -5.03 22.44 8.44
C ILE A 354 -5.02 22.31 9.96
N ALA A 355 -6.06 21.71 10.53
CA ALA A 355 -6.09 21.42 11.96
C ALA A 355 -5.03 20.33 12.30
N PRO A 356 -4.36 20.40 13.46
CA PRO A 356 -3.30 19.45 13.81
C PRO A 356 -3.75 17.99 13.75
N GLU A 357 -5.01 17.71 14.09
CA GLU A 357 -5.61 16.39 14.10
C GLU A 357 -5.87 15.84 12.69
N GLU A 358 -5.96 16.73 11.68
CA GLU A 358 -6.27 16.39 10.29
C GLU A 358 -5.02 16.22 9.42
N ILE A 359 -3.82 16.63 9.88
CA ILE A 359 -2.58 16.62 9.06
C ILE A 359 -2.24 15.23 8.52
N ASP A 360 -2.39 14.18 9.33
CA ASP A 360 -2.15 12.80 8.88
C ASP A 360 -3.33 12.23 8.08
N GLU A 361 -4.54 12.73 8.35
CA GLU A 361 -5.76 12.26 7.70
C GLU A 361 -5.91 12.75 6.25
N ILE A 362 -5.38 13.93 5.90
CA ILE A 362 -5.49 14.50 4.54
C ILE A 362 -4.84 13.65 3.44
N PHE A 363 -3.95 12.74 3.82
CA PHE A 363 -3.30 11.79 2.91
C PHE A 363 -4.01 10.43 2.83
N GLN A 364 -5.07 10.21 3.62
CA GLN A 364 -5.87 9.00 3.55
C GLN A 364 -6.80 9.06 2.34
N LEU A 365 -7.00 7.91 1.71
CA LEU A 365 -7.94 7.77 0.59
C LEU A 365 -9.32 8.32 0.97
N PHE A 366 -9.88 9.21 0.11
CA PHE A 366 -11.25 9.73 0.23
C PHE A 366 -11.53 10.65 1.42
N LYS A 367 -10.52 11.04 2.19
CA LYS A 367 -10.69 12.03 3.24
C LYS A 367 -10.77 13.43 2.65
N GLN A 368 -11.85 14.11 2.95
CA GLN A 368 -12.05 15.54 2.68
C GLN A 368 -12.13 16.26 4.03
N GLY A 369 -11.51 17.44 4.12
CA GLY A 369 -11.56 18.24 5.34
C GLY A 369 -13.01 18.55 5.76
N LYS A 370 -13.31 18.55 7.04
CA LYS A 370 -14.65 18.65 7.65
C LYS A 370 -15.39 19.98 7.43
N ARG A 371 -14.86 20.94 6.67
CA ARG A 371 -15.51 22.24 6.47
C ARG A 371 -16.24 22.33 5.15
N PRO A 372 -17.53 22.75 5.17
CA PRO A 372 -18.31 22.98 3.97
C PRO A 372 -17.93 24.34 3.37
N LEU A 373 -16.92 24.38 2.52
CA LEU A 373 -16.88 25.39 1.47
C LEU A 373 -17.77 24.87 0.35
N ALA A 374 -18.83 25.63 0.08
CA ALA A 374 -19.88 25.44 -0.92
C ALA A 374 -19.83 24.10 -1.69
N ARG A 375 -20.87 23.31 -1.57
CA ARG A 375 -21.10 21.94 -2.09
C ARG A 375 -20.78 21.62 -3.56
N SER A 376 -20.00 22.42 -4.26
CA SER A 376 -19.81 22.32 -5.71
C SER A 376 -18.35 22.28 -6.21
N VAL A 377 -17.33 22.30 -5.33
CA VAL A 377 -15.92 22.32 -5.76
C VAL A 377 -15.09 21.45 -4.82
N GLY A 378 -15.31 20.15 -4.87
CA GLY A 378 -14.52 19.18 -4.11
C GLY A 378 -14.02 18.07 -5.04
N GLY A 379 -12.71 17.86 -5.13
CA GLY A 379 -12.13 16.68 -5.80
C GLY A 379 -12.37 15.42 -4.96
N MET A 380 -12.14 14.23 -5.54
CA MET A 380 -12.37 12.91 -4.93
C MET A 380 -11.56 12.60 -3.67
N GLY A 381 -10.65 13.47 -3.22
CA GLY A 381 -9.74 13.17 -2.14
C GLY A 381 -8.66 12.13 -2.51
N LEU A 382 -8.39 11.95 -3.80
CA LEU A 382 -7.38 11.04 -4.32
C LEU A 382 -6.03 11.74 -4.56
N GLY A 383 -6.03 13.03 -4.92
CA GLY A 383 -4.84 13.75 -5.38
C GLY A 383 -3.68 13.73 -4.38
N LEU A 384 -3.91 14.03 -3.08
CA LEU A 384 -2.86 13.99 -2.07
C LEU A 384 -2.39 12.56 -1.75
N THR A 385 -3.29 11.59 -1.77
CA THR A 385 -2.93 10.18 -1.57
C THR A 385 -2.07 9.68 -2.73
N LEU A 386 -2.46 9.98 -3.97
CA LEU A 386 -1.65 9.68 -5.16
C LEU A 386 -0.30 10.39 -5.10
N ALA A 387 -0.28 11.68 -4.78
CA ALA A 387 0.96 12.46 -4.66
C ALA A 387 1.92 11.86 -3.63
N ARG A 388 1.42 11.45 -2.46
CA ARG A 388 2.23 10.79 -1.43
C ARG A 388 2.78 9.45 -1.93
N LYS A 389 1.94 8.65 -2.60
CA LYS A 389 2.34 7.35 -3.14
C LYS A 389 3.39 7.47 -4.23
N LEU A 390 3.22 8.43 -5.15
CA LEU A 390 4.22 8.73 -6.17
C LEU A 390 5.54 9.22 -5.56
N ALA A 391 5.49 10.07 -4.53
CA ALA A 391 6.70 10.49 -3.80
C ALA A 391 7.43 9.28 -3.17
N GLU A 392 6.70 8.34 -2.55
CA GLU A 392 7.26 7.09 -2.00
C GLU A 392 7.90 6.22 -3.09
N LEU A 393 7.26 6.07 -4.26
CA LEU A 393 7.81 5.31 -5.39
C LEU A 393 9.11 5.93 -5.93
N HIS A 394 9.27 7.27 -5.86
CA HIS A 394 10.54 7.95 -6.14
C HIS A 394 11.62 7.75 -5.06
N GLY A 395 11.31 7.00 -3.99
CA GLY A 395 12.19 6.86 -2.83
C GLY A 395 12.28 8.13 -1.98
N GLY A 396 11.31 9.03 -2.13
CA GLY A 396 11.16 10.30 -1.43
C GLY A 396 10.01 10.30 -0.42
N THR A 397 9.59 11.49 0.00
CA THR A 397 8.47 11.69 0.93
C THR A 397 7.69 12.95 0.59
N LEU A 398 6.38 12.95 0.88
CA LEU A 398 5.53 14.13 0.86
C LEU A 398 4.93 14.34 2.25
N VAL A 399 5.19 15.50 2.85
CA VAL A 399 4.72 15.87 4.19
C VAL A 399 4.01 17.22 4.15
N ALA A 400 3.02 17.40 5.02
CA ALA A 400 2.29 18.64 5.21
C ALA A 400 2.61 19.26 6.57
N ARG A 401 2.63 20.60 6.63
CA ARG A 401 2.73 21.38 7.86
C ARG A 401 1.73 22.52 7.82
N SER A 402 1.14 22.83 8.95
CA SER A 402 0.30 24.02 9.15
C SER A 402 0.39 24.46 10.60
N GLU A 403 0.39 25.77 10.83
CA GLU A 403 0.32 26.36 12.18
C GLU A 403 -1.12 26.37 12.73
N GLY A 404 -2.07 25.76 11.99
CA GLY A 404 -3.48 25.68 12.34
C GLY A 404 -4.40 26.47 11.43
N VAL A 405 -5.65 26.47 11.77
CA VAL A 405 -6.73 27.09 10.98
C VAL A 405 -6.50 28.59 10.78
N GLY A 406 -6.58 29.06 9.53
CA GLY A 406 -6.38 30.46 9.13
C GLY A 406 -4.91 30.87 8.97
N ARG A 407 -3.97 29.92 9.04
CA ARG A 407 -2.53 30.16 8.93
C ARG A 407 -1.90 29.68 7.64
N GLY A 408 -2.70 29.14 6.70
CA GLY A 408 -2.20 28.50 5.49
C GLY A 408 -1.57 27.15 5.76
N SER A 409 -1.03 26.55 4.71
CA SER A 409 -0.32 25.27 4.78
C SER A 409 0.95 25.27 3.94
N GLU A 410 1.86 24.37 4.27
CA GLU A 410 3.09 24.10 3.53
C GLU A 410 3.24 22.61 3.31
N PHE A 411 3.38 22.22 2.05
CA PHE A 411 3.68 20.86 1.64
C PHE A 411 5.11 20.77 1.16
N THR A 412 5.85 19.77 1.63
CA THR A 412 7.24 19.53 1.25
C THR A 412 7.39 18.19 0.60
N LEU A 413 7.75 18.18 -0.68
CA LEU A 413 8.19 17.01 -1.44
C LEU A 413 9.70 16.88 -1.30
N THR A 414 10.16 15.71 -0.85
CA THR A 414 11.60 15.37 -0.79
C THR A 414 11.90 14.35 -1.87
N LEU A 415 12.92 14.62 -2.70
CA LEU A 415 13.42 13.72 -3.74
C LEU A 415 14.94 13.56 -3.58
N ARG A 416 15.51 12.49 -4.12
CA ARG A 416 16.97 12.32 -4.16
C ARG A 416 17.60 13.34 -5.10
N ARG A 417 18.73 13.93 -4.67
CA ARG A 417 19.51 14.85 -5.50
C ARG A 417 20.23 14.07 -6.59
N ALA A 418 20.24 14.64 -7.82
CA ALA A 418 21.02 14.15 -8.94
C ALA A 418 22.11 15.17 -9.33
N THR A 419 23.16 14.69 -10.02
CA THR A 419 24.21 15.55 -10.55
C THR A 419 24.08 15.70 -12.06
N PRO A 420 24.45 16.87 -12.66
CA PRO A 420 24.37 17.06 -14.12
C PRO A 420 25.22 16.10 -14.96
N GLN A 421 26.17 15.39 -14.34
CA GLN A 421 27.04 14.42 -15.00
C GLN A 421 26.32 13.13 -15.39
N ASP A 422 25.13 12.89 -14.84
CA ASP A 422 24.31 11.73 -15.13
C ASP A 422 23.38 11.91 -16.35
N MET A 423 23.49 13.04 -17.08
CA MET A 423 22.61 13.34 -18.22
C MET A 423 23.02 12.61 -19.50
N PRO A 424 22.13 11.81 -20.13
CA PRO A 424 22.28 11.42 -21.53
C PRO A 424 22.14 12.66 -22.43
N ALA A 425 23.00 12.77 -23.45
CA ALA A 425 22.96 13.88 -24.42
C ALA A 425 21.70 13.80 -25.28
N THR A 426 20.66 14.53 -24.92
CA THR A 426 19.43 14.63 -25.73
C THR A 426 19.49 15.85 -26.64
N ALA A 427 19.49 15.59 -27.94
CA ALA A 427 19.38 16.62 -28.98
C ALA A 427 17.98 17.25 -28.99
N ARG A 428 17.87 18.56 -28.84
CA ARG A 428 16.65 19.33 -29.14
C ARG A 428 16.43 19.35 -30.64
N VAL A 429 15.30 18.85 -31.10
CA VAL A 429 14.81 19.09 -32.45
C VAL A 429 13.66 20.11 -32.34
N GLU A 430 13.89 21.33 -32.80
CA GLU A 430 12.83 22.31 -33.04
C GLU A 430 12.17 21.97 -34.37
N VAL A 431 10.86 21.76 -34.37
CA VAL A 431 10.10 21.39 -35.59
C VAL A 431 9.25 22.57 -36.06
N ALA A 432 9.46 23.00 -37.31
CA ALA A 432 8.61 23.99 -37.96
C ALA A 432 7.31 23.33 -38.47
N ALA A 433 6.18 24.02 -38.32
CA ALA A 433 4.87 23.55 -38.72
C ALA A 433 4.77 23.43 -40.24
N SER A 434 4.43 22.24 -40.76
CA SER A 434 4.13 21.98 -42.18
C SER A 434 2.64 21.69 -42.36
N THR A 435 2.00 22.30 -43.37
CA THR A 435 0.55 22.24 -43.63
C THR A 435 0.20 21.31 -44.80
N THR A 436 1.02 20.30 -45.11
CA THR A 436 0.76 19.36 -46.21
C THR A 436 -0.22 18.27 -45.79
N PRO A 437 -1.29 17.99 -46.60
CA PRO A 437 -2.22 16.88 -46.30
C PRO A 437 -1.50 15.53 -46.28
N MET A 438 -1.74 14.73 -45.27
CA MET A 438 -1.16 13.40 -45.09
C MET A 438 -2.19 12.30 -45.36
N SER A 439 -1.70 11.13 -45.82
CA SER A 439 -2.48 9.91 -45.93
C SER A 439 -2.34 9.08 -44.63
N ILE A 440 -3.43 8.92 -43.89
CA ILE A 440 -3.44 8.31 -42.54
C ILE A 440 -4.36 7.08 -42.56
N LEU A 441 -3.83 5.94 -42.13
CA LEU A 441 -4.62 4.73 -41.85
C LEU A 441 -4.83 4.59 -40.35
N ILE A 442 -6.08 4.44 -39.92
CA ILE A 442 -6.46 4.16 -38.53
C ILE A 442 -6.83 2.69 -38.45
N ALA A 443 -6.23 1.94 -37.49
CA ALA A 443 -6.58 0.57 -37.14
C ALA A 443 -7.10 0.56 -35.68
N GLU A 444 -8.41 0.49 -35.53
CA GLU A 444 -9.12 0.57 -34.23
C GLU A 444 -10.40 -0.26 -34.35
N ASP A 445 -10.65 -1.16 -33.38
CA ASP A 445 -11.82 -2.06 -33.38
C ASP A 445 -13.10 -1.37 -32.89
N ASN A 446 -12.98 -0.33 -32.09
CA ASN A 446 -14.12 0.47 -31.66
C ASN A 446 -14.54 1.43 -32.77
N HIS A 447 -15.66 1.14 -33.42
CA HIS A 447 -16.19 1.91 -34.57
C HIS A 447 -16.38 3.39 -34.24
N ASP A 448 -16.99 3.72 -33.09
CA ASP A 448 -17.26 5.12 -32.72
C ASP A 448 -15.96 5.90 -32.47
N THR A 449 -14.94 5.27 -31.87
CA THR A 449 -13.62 5.87 -31.67
C THR A 449 -12.90 6.09 -33.00
N ALA A 450 -12.90 5.07 -33.87
CA ALA A 450 -12.26 5.10 -35.18
C ALA A 450 -12.87 6.18 -36.08
N ASP A 451 -14.21 6.22 -36.15
CA ASP A 451 -14.94 7.16 -37.01
C ASP A 451 -14.82 8.61 -36.50
N ALA A 452 -14.86 8.84 -35.18
CA ALA A 452 -14.66 10.16 -34.60
C ALA A 452 -13.24 10.68 -34.89
N LEU A 453 -12.22 9.85 -34.71
CA LEU A 453 -10.83 10.19 -34.97
C LEU A 453 -10.60 10.44 -36.45
N ALA A 454 -11.19 9.63 -37.35
CA ALA A 454 -11.12 9.79 -38.78
C ALA A 454 -11.75 11.12 -39.25
N LEU A 455 -12.94 11.44 -38.73
CA LEU A 455 -13.63 12.69 -39.04
C LEU A 455 -12.81 13.91 -38.58
N TYR A 456 -12.24 13.85 -37.35
CA TYR A 456 -11.38 14.91 -36.83
C TYR A 456 -10.17 15.18 -37.75
N LEU A 457 -9.44 14.12 -38.13
CA LEU A 457 -8.26 14.22 -39.00
C LEU A 457 -8.62 14.66 -40.41
N GLN A 458 -9.77 14.27 -40.96
CA GLN A 458 -10.28 14.73 -42.23
C GLN A 458 -10.62 16.24 -42.21
N LEU A 459 -11.23 16.72 -41.14
CA LEU A 459 -11.51 18.14 -40.94
C LEU A 459 -10.23 18.97 -40.79
N SER A 460 -9.15 18.37 -40.27
CA SER A 460 -7.80 18.96 -40.27
C SER A 460 -7.08 18.91 -41.62
N GLY A 461 -7.74 18.44 -42.70
CA GLY A 461 -7.23 18.45 -44.06
C GLY A 461 -6.49 17.19 -44.51
N ASN A 462 -6.47 16.12 -43.71
CA ASN A 462 -5.80 14.87 -44.02
C ASN A 462 -6.70 13.91 -44.82
N ILE A 463 -6.08 12.96 -45.55
CA ILE A 463 -6.77 11.87 -46.24
C ILE A 463 -6.75 10.64 -45.34
N VAL A 464 -7.91 10.21 -44.84
CA VAL A 464 -7.99 9.16 -43.84
C VAL A 464 -8.77 7.95 -44.33
N ARG A 465 -8.24 6.75 -44.03
CA ARG A 465 -8.95 5.47 -44.14
C ARG A 465 -8.98 4.77 -42.79
N VAL A 466 -10.05 4.03 -42.58
CA VAL A 466 -10.28 3.29 -41.33
C VAL A 466 -10.27 1.79 -41.62
N ALA A 467 -9.69 1.04 -40.73
CA ALA A 467 -9.72 -0.41 -40.63
C ALA A 467 -10.19 -0.80 -39.23
N TYR A 468 -11.19 -1.65 -39.11
CA TYR A 468 -11.72 -2.11 -37.83
C TYR A 468 -11.13 -3.45 -37.37
N SER A 469 -10.11 -3.93 -38.11
CA SER A 469 -9.34 -5.13 -37.78
C SER A 469 -7.94 -5.07 -38.36
N ALA A 470 -7.02 -5.87 -37.82
CA ALA A 470 -5.66 -5.96 -38.36
C ALA A 470 -5.63 -6.53 -39.78
N ALA A 471 -6.50 -7.47 -40.11
CA ALA A 471 -6.62 -8.03 -41.47
C ALA A 471 -7.04 -6.98 -42.50
N GLU A 472 -8.00 -6.12 -42.14
CA GLU A 472 -8.44 -5.02 -42.96
C GLU A 472 -7.34 -3.96 -43.14
N ALA A 473 -6.64 -3.61 -42.02
CA ALA A 473 -5.51 -2.69 -42.04
C ALA A 473 -4.39 -3.16 -43.00
N LEU A 474 -4.04 -4.45 -42.98
CA LEU A 474 -3.06 -5.04 -43.90
C LEU A 474 -3.51 -4.93 -45.37
N THR A 475 -4.79 -5.14 -45.63
CA THR A 475 -5.35 -5.06 -46.97
C THR A 475 -5.28 -3.62 -47.51
N ILE A 476 -5.76 -2.66 -46.72
CA ILE A 476 -5.74 -1.24 -47.08
C ILE A 476 -4.31 -0.72 -47.27
N ALA A 477 -3.40 -1.08 -46.36
CA ALA A 477 -2.01 -0.62 -46.40
C ALA A 477 -1.25 -1.10 -47.66
N LYS A 478 -1.53 -2.33 -48.12
CA LYS A 478 -0.94 -2.89 -49.35
C LYS A 478 -1.35 -2.09 -50.59
N GLU A 479 -2.61 -1.69 -50.66
CA GLU A 479 -3.17 -1.02 -51.82
C GLU A 479 -2.89 0.48 -51.81
N TRP A 480 -2.96 1.10 -50.64
CA TRP A 480 -2.99 2.57 -50.51
C TRP A 480 -1.69 3.20 -50.05
N ARG A 481 -0.82 2.44 -49.37
CA ARG A 481 0.50 2.88 -48.85
C ARG A 481 0.41 4.19 -48.08
N PRO A 482 -0.17 4.18 -46.87
CA PRO A 482 -0.31 5.38 -46.06
C PRO A 482 1.04 5.92 -45.57
N GLU A 483 1.12 7.25 -45.37
CA GLU A 483 2.29 7.92 -44.77
C GLU A 483 2.33 7.71 -43.25
N VAL A 484 1.16 7.60 -42.63
CA VAL A 484 1.05 7.35 -41.18
C VAL A 484 0.04 6.22 -40.92
N VAL A 485 0.36 5.35 -39.98
CA VAL A 485 -0.55 4.34 -39.44
C VAL A 485 -0.72 4.59 -37.95
N LEU A 486 -1.95 4.85 -37.54
CA LEU A 486 -2.37 4.91 -36.12
C LEU A 486 -3.00 3.57 -35.78
N SER A 487 -2.41 2.81 -34.89
CA SER A 487 -2.90 1.47 -34.55
C SER A 487 -3.15 1.30 -33.08
N ASP A 488 -4.35 0.84 -32.71
CA ASP A 488 -4.57 0.24 -31.40
C ASP A 488 -3.70 -1.02 -31.25
N ILE A 489 -3.20 -1.25 -30.05
CA ILE A 489 -2.49 -2.49 -29.69
C ILE A 489 -3.49 -3.63 -29.45
N GLY A 490 -4.66 -3.33 -28.90
CA GLY A 490 -5.68 -4.30 -28.48
C GLY A 490 -6.64 -4.78 -29.56
N LEU A 491 -6.20 -5.00 -30.80
CA LEU A 491 -7.07 -5.47 -31.88
C LEU A 491 -7.51 -6.94 -31.67
N PRO A 492 -8.74 -7.30 -32.04
CA PRO A 492 -9.34 -8.59 -31.69
C PRO A 492 -8.80 -9.79 -32.47
N ASP A 493 -8.33 -9.58 -33.70
CA ASP A 493 -7.89 -10.63 -34.65
C ASP A 493 -6.36 -10.85 -34.64
N MET A 494 -5.60 -9.81 -34.32
CA MET A 494 -4.13 -9.84 -34.24
C MET A 494 -3.68 -8.68 -33.35
N ASP A 495 -2.77 -8.91 -32.40
CA ASP A 495 -2.26 -7.80 -31.62
C ASP A 495 -1.55 -6.74 -32.47
N GLY A 496 -1.60 -5.48 -32.07
CA GLY A 496 -1.01 -4.37 -32.81
C GLY A 496 0.49 -4.53 -33.04
N TYR A 497 1.21 -5.21 -32.15
CA TYR A 497 2.64 -5.49 -32.33
C TYR A 497 2.91 -6.45 -33.51
N ALA A 498 2.07 -7.47 -33.63
CA ALA A 498 2.16 -8.40 -34.76
C ALA A 498 1.73 -7.72 -36.09
N LEU A 499 0.69 -6.86 -36.04
CA LEU A 499 0.26 -6.06 -37.18
C LEU A 499 1.41 -5.18 -37.72
N ILE A 500 2.10 -4.44 -36.81
CA ILE A 500 3.19 -3.54 -37.25
C ILE A 500 4.37 -4.32 -37.83
N ARG A 501 4.75 -5.45 -37.22
CA ARG A 501 5.78 -6.32 -37.82
C ARG A 501 5.42 -6.79 -39.22
N ALA A 502 4.15 -7.12 -39.43
CA ALA A 502 3.66 -7.51 -40.75
C ALA A 502 3.65 -6.35 -41.76
N LEU A 503 3.21 -5.15 -41.33
CA LEU A 503 3.19 -3.95 -42.17
C LEU A 503 4.59 -3.49 -42.57
N ARG A 504 5.56 -3.52 -41.66
CA ARG A 504 6.97 -3.20 -41.96
C ARG A 504 7.62 -4.18 -42.95
N GLY A 505 7.10 -5.39 -43.06
CA GLY A 505 7.52 -6.38 -44.05
C GLY A 505 6.97 -6.15 -45.44
N LEU A 506 6.05 -5.17 -45.66
CA LEU A 506 5.45 -4.89 -46.96
C LEU A 506 6.31 -3.93 -47.80
N GLU A 507 6.47 -4.21 -49.07
CA GLU A 507 7.14 -3.31 -50.01
C GLU A 507 6.36 -1.99 -50.16
N GLY A 508 7.06 -0.87 -50.03
CA GLY A 508 6.51 0.47 -50.21
C GLY A 508 6.04 1.17 -48.91
N LEU A 509 6.22 0.54 -47.73
CA LEU A 509 5.93 1.15 -46.44
C LEU A 509 7.20 1.49 -45.62
N ALA A 510 8.37 1.54 -46.28
CA ALA A 510 9.64 1.83 -45.60
C ALA A 510 9.68 3.22 -44.90
N ASN A 511 8.96 4.20 -45.50
CA ASN A 511 8.87 5.57 -44.97
C ASN A 511 7.55 5.84 -44.24
N THR A 512 6.74 4.83 -43.96
CA THR A 512 5.51 4.99 -43.18
C THR A 512 5.84 5.11 -41.69
N THR A 513 5.27 6.12 -41.04
CA THR A 513 5.36 6.31 -39.61
C THR A 513 4.27 5.49 -38.90
N PHE A 514 4.67 4.65 -37.95
CA PHE A 514 3.76 3.81 -37.20
C PHE A 514 3.61 4.35 -35.77
N VAL A 515 2.39 4.69 -35.38
CA VAL A 515 2.05 5.23 -34.05
C VAL A 515 1.16 4.26 -33.32
N ALA A 516 1.58 3.83 -32.14
CA ALA A 516 0.76 3.03 -31.25
C ALA A 516 -0.23 3.90 -30.48
N ILE A 517 -1.50 3.49 -30.43
CA ILE A 517 -2.51 4.05 -29.54
C ILE A 517 -2.78 3.01 -28.45
N THR A 518 -2.54 3.34 -27.18
CA THR A 518 -2.58 2.37 -26.08
C THR A 518 -3.51 2.83 -24.98
N GLY A 519 -4.19 1.90 -24.30
CA GLY A 519 -4.95 2.19 -23.07
C GLY A 519 -4.07 2.33 -21.83
N TYR A 520 -2.77 1.96 -21.91
CA TYR A 520 -1.84 1.98 -20.78
C TYR A 520 -0.56 2.72 -21.17
N ALA A 521 -0.07 3.56 -20.26
CA ALA A 521 1.14 4.38 -20.44
C ALA A 521 2.37 3.76 -19.76
N SER A 522 2.47 2.43 -19.62
CA SER A 522 3.62 1.81 -18.96
C SER A 522 4.86 1.88 -19.85
N ASP A 523 6.05 2.09 -19.26
CA ASP A 523 7.29 2.10 -20.04
C ASP A 523 7.61 0.72 -20.63
N SER A 524 7.12 -0.37 -20.05
CA SER A 524 7.16 -1.70 -20.66
C SER A 524 6.40 -1.75 -21.99
N ASP A 525 5.23 -1.10 -22.07
CA ASP A 525 4.43 -1.05 -23.30
C ASP A 525 5.10 -0.15 -24.35
N LYS A 526 5.74 0.95 -23.91
CA LYS A 526 6.53 1.81 -24.80
C LYS A 526 7.72 1.06 -25.39
N ILE A 527 8.48 0.36 -24.56
CA ILE A 527 9.63 -0.46 -25.01
C ILE A 527 9.15 -1.55 -25.96
N ALA A 528 8.09 -2.29 -25.60
CA ALA A 528 7.52 -3.33 -26.44
C ALA A 528 7.00 -2.78 -27.77
N ALA A 529 6.41 -1.58 -27.79
CA ALA A 529 5.98 -0.90 -29.00
C ALA A 529 7.17 -0.53 -29.89
N MET A 530 8.23 0.04 -29.32
CA MET A 530 9.45 0.38 -30.08
C MET A 530 10.14 -0.88 -30.62
N GLU A 531 10.27 -1.94 -29.82
CA GLU A 531 10.82 -3.23 -30.25
C GLU A 531 9.98 -3.91 -31.34
N ALA A 532 8.66 -3.73 -31.30
CA ALA A 532 7.77 -4.23 -32.34
C ALA A 532 7.88 -3.45 -33.67
N GLY A 533 8.42 -2.22 -33.62
CA GLY A 533 8.65 -1.39 -34.76
C GLY A 533 7.73 -0.17 -34.89
N PHE A 534 7.07 0.27 -33.81
CA PHE A 534 6.42 1.57 -33.77
C PHE A 534 7.46 2.69 -33.69
N ASP A 535 7.19 3.82 -34.31
CA ASP A 535 8.04 5.01 -34.28
C ASP A 535 7.65 5.98 -33.15
N ALA A 536 6.38 5.92 -32.75
CA ALA A 536 5.84 6.73 -31.66
C ALA A 536 4.67 6.02 -30.96
N HIS A 537 4.27 6.53 -29.79
CA HIS A 537 3.09 6.03 -29.08
C HIS A 537 2.28 7.19 -28.50
N MET A 538 0.97 6.96 -28.32
CA MET A 538 0.01 7.84 -27.65
C MET A 538 -0.87 7.02 -26.70
N THR A 539 -1.34 7.65 -25.64
CA THR A 539 -2.29 7.04 -24.71
C THR A 539 -3.73 7.42 -25.04
N LYS A 540 -4.65 6.49 -24.85
CA LYS A 540 -6.09 6.77 -24.87
C LYS A 540 -6.50 7.47 -23.56
N PRO A 541 -7.37 8.50 -23.58
CA PRO A 541 -8.02 9.09 -24.75
C PRO A 541 -7.04 9.93 -25.58
N VAL A 542 -7.16 9.84 -26.90
CA VAL A 542 -6.28 10.58 -27.83
C VAL A 542 -6.62 12.07 -27.77
N ASP A 543 -5.68 12.88 -27.25
CA ASP A 543 -5.81 14.34 -27.30
C ASP A 543 -5.49 14.88 -28.69
N ALA A 544 -6.40 15.67 -29.22
CA ALA A 544 -6.32 16.23 -30.56
C ALA A 544 -5.06 17.07 -30.79
N THR A 545 -4.68 17.89 -29.83
CA THR A 545 -3.50 18.79 -29.92
C THR A 545 -2.20 17.98 -29.92
N SER A 546 -2.12 16.99 -29.04
CA SER A 546 -0.97 16.07 -28.95
C SER A 546 -0.82 15.22 -30.20
N LEU A 547 -1.94 14.78 -30.82
CA LEU A 547 -1.94 14.03 -32.06
C LEU A 547 -1.41 14.88 -33.23
N GLU A 548 -1.88 16.12 -33.39
CA GLU A 548 -1.38 17.03 -34.42
C GLU A 548 0.12 17.31 -34.26
N ALA A 549 0.59 17.55 -33.03
CA ALA A 549 2.01 17.76 -32.77
C ALA A 549 2.87 16.52 -33.13
N LEU A 550 2.34 15.31 -32.86
CA LEU A 550 3.01 14.06 -33.17
C LEU A 550 3.06 13.82 -34.69
N LEU A 551 1.96 14.08 -35.38
CA LEU A 551 1.91 13.96 -36.84
C LEU A 551 2.88 14.92 -37.56
N GLN A 552 3.03 16.15 -37.06
CA GLN A 552 4.01 17.10 -37.54
C GLN A 552 5.46 16.63 -37.33
N ARG A 553 5.76 16.02 -36.18
CA ARG A 553 7.07 15.39 -35.94
C ARG A 553 7.35 14.21 -36.87
N ALA A 554 6.35 13.41 -37.15
CA ALA A 554 6.45 12.27 -38.04
C ALA A 554 6.85 12.72 -39.48
N LEU A 555 6.30 13.83 -39.96
CA LEU A 555 6.69 14.44 -41.25
C LEU A 555 8.15 14.91 -41.26
N ALA A 556 8.63 15.50 -40.16
CA ALA A 556 10.00 16.00 -40.07
C ALA A 556 11.04 14.87 -40.08
N LEU A 557 10.69 13.70 -39.55
CA LEU A 557 11.57 12.52 -39.53
C LEU A 557 11.66 11.83 -40.91
N ASN A 558 10.60 11.91 -41.72
CA ASN A 558 10.51 11.26 -43.03
C ASN A 558 10.99 12.14 -44.19
N ASN A 559 11.31 13.41 -43.97
CA ASN A 559 11.81 14.34 -45.00
C ASN A 559 13.14 14.98 -44.54
N PRO A 560 14.31 14.30 -44.72
CA PRO A 560 15.62 14.82 -44.31
C PRO A 560 16.20 15.94 -45.23
N GLU A 561 15.44 16.47 -46.20
CA GLU A 561 15.91 17.48 -47.16
C GLU A 561 15.29 18.90 -46.96
N HIS A 562 15.15 19.36 -45.69
CA HIS A 562 14.92 20.80 -45.44
C HIS A 562 15.65 21.24 -44.20
#